data_c4168671b62479055fdbd596b0bfe414
#
_entry.id   c4168671b62479055fdbd596b0bfe414
#
_cell.length_a   1.000
_cell.length_b   1.000
_cell.length_c   1.000
_cell.angle_alpha   90.00
_cell.angle_beta   90.00
_cell.angle_gamma   90.00
#
_symmetry.space_group_name_H-M   'P 1'
#
loop_
_entity.id
_entity.type
_entity.pdbx_description
1 polymer ?
#
loop_
_entity_poly.entity_id
_entity_poly.type
_entity_poly.pdbx_seq_one_letter_code
_entity_poly.pdbx_strand_id
1 'polypeptide(L)'
;MDPASLSSLVAELFAAIHLLSGYAPPTVPPIVHVGPQSAIQEQFCRRPCRVRAAYDATLGVFIDENLDIAKNTFDRSILLHELVHHAQAVSGRFDMGSSDCMRRNSAEREAYFIQNRYLMAMNTGSRVSMTGWAARCDEAEVPTPTIR
;
A
#
# COMPACT_ATOMS: atom_id res chain seq x y z
N MET A 1 3.43 19.03 4.66
CA MET A 1 2.14 18.78 5.35
C MET A 1 2.44 18.63 6.84
N ASP A 2 1.72 19.32 7.68
CA ASP A 2 1.86 19.18 9.12
C ASP A 2 1.24 17.86 9.61
N PRO A 3 1.63 17.37 10.81
CA PRO A 3 1.17 16.08 11.33
C PRO A 3 -0.36 15.98 11.49
N ALA A 4 -1.04 17.06 11.85
CA ALA A 4 -2.49 17.04 12.03
C ALA A 4 -3.21 16.90 10.69
N SER A 5 -2.76 17.60 9.65
CA SER A 5 -3.26 17.49 8.29
C SER A 5 -3.02 16.09 7.72
N LEU A 6 -1.86 15.50 7.97
CA LEU A 6 -1.55 14.13 7.56
C LEU A 6 -2.49 13.12 8.27
N SER A 7 -2.70 13.27 9.56
CA SER A 7 -3.61 12.41 10.33
C SER A 7 -5.04 12.49 9.81
N SER A 8 -5.52 13.69 9.49
CA SER A 8 -6.85 13.89 8.89
C SER A 8 -6.96 13.23 7.53
N LEU A 9 -5.95 13.39 6.68
CA LEU A 9 -5.91 12.74 5.37
C LEU A 9 -5.94 11.21 5.49
N VAL A 10 -5.17 10.64 6.41
CA VAL A 10 -5.16 9.19 6.65
C VAL A 10 -6.56 8.71 7.07
N ALA A 11 -7.24 9.43 7.96
CA ALA A 11 -8.60 9.10 8.37
C ALA A 11 -9.59 9.16 7.19
N GLU A 12 -9.49 10.19 6.35
CA GLU A 12 -10.32 10.32 5.14
C GLU A 12 -10.08 9.17 4.16
N LEU A 13 -8.82 8.77 3.98
CA LEU A 13 -8.49 7.66 3.09
C LEU A 13 -9.00 6.32 3.63
N PHE A 14 -8.94 6.07 4.93
CA PHE A 14 -9.56 4.86 5.51
C PHE A 14 -11.08 4.87 5.37
N ALA A 15 -11.74 6.03 5.48
CA ALA A 15 -13.17 6.15 5.18
C ALA A 15 -13.47 5.81 3.71
N ALA A 16 -12.64 6.27 2.78
CA ALA A 16 -12.76 5.92 1.37
C ALA A 16 -12.53 4.42 1.13
N ILE A 17 -11.51 3.82 1.74
CA ILE A 17 -11.24 2.38 1.67
C ILE A 17 -12.45 1.59 2.16
N HIS A 18 -13.05 2.01 3.28
CA HIS A 18 -14.26 1.37 3.81
C HIS A 18 -15.41 1.40 2.80
N LEU A 19 -15.69 2.55 2.21
CA LEU A 19 -16.75 2.71 1.21
C LEU A 19 -16.50 1.88 -0.05
N LEU A 20 -15.23 1.75 -0.47
CA LEU A 20 -14.86 1.09 -1.71
C LEU A 20 -14.69 -0.43 -1.58
N SER A 21 -14.42 -0.93 -0.39
CA SER A 21 -14.01 -2.33 -0.18
C SER A 21 -14.72 -3.04 0.98
N GLY A 22 -15.31 -2.29 1.90
CA GLY A 22 -15.91 -2.85 3.12
C GLY A 22 -14.92 -3.10 4.26
N TYR A 23 -13.61 -2.86 4.08
CA TYR A 23 -12.67 -2.93 5.19
C TYR A 23 -13.05 -1.95 6.29
N ALA A 24 -13.13 -2.42 7.54
CA ALA A 24 -13.36 -1.55 8.67
C ALA A 24 -12.17 -0.60 8.87
N PRO A 25 -12.40 0.70 9.13
CA PRO A 25 -11.32 1.61 9.52
C PRO A 25 -10.60 1.07 10.76
N PRO A 26 -9.25 1.10 10.80
CA PRO A 26 -8.52 0.58 11.95
C PRO A 26 -8.75 1.45 13.18
N THR A 27 -8.82 0.83 14.35
CA THR A 27 -8.91 1.54 15.64
C THR A 27 -7.66 2.39 15.89
N VAL A 28 -6.49 1.85 15.51
CA VAL A 28 -5.20 2.54 15.57
C VAL A 28 -4.66 2.63 14.15
N PRO A 29 -4.60 3.82 13.56
CA PRO A 29 -4.02 3.98 12.22
C PRO A 29 -2.51 3.70 12.24
N PRO A 30 -1.93 3.27 11.12
CA PRO A 30 -0.49 3.09 11.02
C PRO A 30 0.24 4.43 11.10
N ILE A 31 1.49 4.40 11.55
CA ILE A 31 2.38 5.55 11.44
C ILE A 31 2.71 5.75 9.97
N VAL A 32 2.67 6.99 9.51
CA VAL A 32 3.08 7.35 8.15
C VAL A 32 4.38 8.14 8.23
N HIS A 33 5.44 7.59 7.64
CA HIS A 33 6.77 8.19 7.55
C HIS A 33 6.93 8.84 6.18
N VAL A 34 7.13 10.15 6.17
CA VAL A 34 7.43 10.90 4.94
C VAL A 34 8.91 11.23 4.93
N GLY A 35 9.61 10.80 3.90
CA GLY A 35 11.07 11.00 3.82
C GLY A 35 11.62 10.80 2.42
N PRO A 36 12.96 10.93 2.28
CA PRO A 36 13.62 10.77 1.00
C PRO A 36 13.53 9.33 0.52
N GLN A 37 13.58 9.14 -0.80
CA GLN A 37 13.52 7.80 -1.40
C GLN A 37 14.64 6.89 -0.91
N SER A 38 15.81 7.43 -0.57
CA SER A 38 16.92 6.68 0.01
C SER A 38 16.53 5.96 1.32
N ALA A 39 15.72 6.58 2.16
CA ALA A 39 15.26 5.97 3.41
C ALA A 39 14.31 4.79 3.13
N ILE A 40 13.45 4.91 2.12
CA ILE A 40 12.56 3.82 1.70
C ILE A 40 13.38 2.66 1.11
N GLN A 41 14.35 2.98 0.25
CA GLN A 41 15.23 1.98 -0.35
C GLN A 41 16.03 1.21 0.70
N GLU A 42 16.62 1.90 1.67
CA GLU A 42 17.37 1.29 2.76
C GLU A 42 16.51 0.31 3.57
N GLN A 43 15.25 0.67 3.82
CA GLN A 43 14.34 -0.14 4.62
C GLN A 43 13.77 -1.34 3.84
N PHE A 44 13.46 -1.19 2.56
CA PHE A 44 12.66 -2.16 1.79
C PHE A 44 13.40 -2.84 0.65
N CYS A 45 14.50 -2.28 0.16
CA CYS A 45 15.18 -2.78 -1.02
C CYS A 45 16.56 -3.33 -0.67
N ARG A 46 16.83 -4.58 -1.04
CA ARG A 46 18.17 -5.17 -0.94
C ARG A 46 19.11 -4.72 -2.07
N ARG A 47 18.53 -4.17 -3.14
CA ARG A 47 19.21 -3.64 -4.33
C ARG A 47 18.61 -2.26 -4.62
N PRO A 48 19.30 -1.37 -5.36
CA PRO A 48 18.72 -0.12 -5.80
C PRO A 48 17.37 -0.37 -6.46
N CYS A 49 16.33 0.26 -5.95
CA CYS A 49 14.97 0.15 -6.46
C CYS A 49 14.31 1.52 -6.49
N ARG A 50 13.28 1.67 -7.31
CA ARG A 50 12.41 2.85 -7.30
C ARG A 50 11.10 2.47 -6.61
N VAL A 51 10.99 2.81 -5.34
CA VAL A 51 9.79 2.60 -4.55
C VAL A 51 9.31 3.95 -4.08
N ARG A 52 8.12 4.34 -4.49
CA ARG A 52 7.52 5.64 -4.09
C ARG A 52 6.84 5.55 -2.74
N ALA A 53 6.38 4.37 -2.36
CA ALA A 53 5.79 4.09 -1.06
C ALA A 53 5.94 2.61 -0.74
N ALA A 54 5.85 2.26 0.55
CA ALA A 54 5.89 0.87 1.00
C ALA A 54 5.20 0.74 2.36
N TYR A 55 4.68 -0.44 2.65
CA TYR A 55 4.05 -0.77 3.92
C TYR A 55 4.82 -1.89 4.63
N ASP A 56 5.02 -1.72 5.92
CA ASP A 56 5.50 -2.75 6.84
C ASP A 56 4.53 -2.87 8.01
N ALA A 57 4.14 -4.10 8.36
CA ALA A 57 3.14 -4.35 9.41
C ALA A 57 3.58 -3.86 10.80
N THR A 58 4.88 -3.76 11.04
CA THR A 58 5.44 -3.32 12.32
C THR A 58 5.74 -1.83 12.33
N LEU A 59 6.32 -1.31 11.23
CA LEU A 59 6.84 0.06 11.14
C LEU A 59 5.83 1.06 10.59
N GLY A 60 4.85 0.60 9.83
CA GLY A 60 3.84 1.47 9.20
C GLY A 60 4.08 1.72 7.72
N VAL A 61 3.63 2.87 7.25
CA VAL A 61 3.70 3.29 5.85
C VAL A 61 4.85 4.26 5.64
N PHE A 62 5.63 4.05 4.58
CA PHE A 62 6.70 4.95 4.15
C PHE A 62 6.34 5.57 2.81
N ILE A 63 6.49 6.89 2.69
CA ILE A 63 6.14 7.66 1.49
C ILE A 63 7.30 8.56 1.10
N ASP A 64 7.60 8.58 -0.21
CA ASP A 64 8.53 9.52 -0.81
C ASP A 64 8.03 10.96 -0.61
N GLU A 65 8.89 11.81 -0.04
CA GLU A 65 8.60 13.23 0.24
C GLU A 65 8.30 14.05 -1.03
N ASN A 66 8.68 13.55 -2.21
CA ASN A 66 8.38 14.19 -3.49
C ASN A 66 6.94 13.93 -3.98
N LEU A 67 6.16 13.09 -3.30
CA LEU A 67 4.75 12.93 -3.58
C LEU A 67 3.95 14.10 -3.02
N ASP A 68 3.13 14.73 -3.85
CA ASP A 68 2.18 15.76 -3.42
C ASP A 68 0.84 15.13 -3.03
N ILE A 69 0.82 14.42 -1.90
CA ILE A 69 -0.38 13.73 -1.41
C ILE A 69 -1.49 14.72 -0.99
N ALA A 70 -1.16 15.99 -0.74
CA ALA A 70 -2.12 17.01 -0.36
C ALA A 70 -2.96 17.49 -1.56
N LYS A 71 -2.32 17.69 -2.71
CA LYS A 71 -2.96 18.34 -3.88
C LYS A 71 -3.10 17.43 -5.08
N ASN A 72 -2.26 16.41 -5.22
CA ASN A 72 -2.29 15.50 -6.35
C ASN A 72 -3.05 14.22 -5.97
N THR A 73 -4.20 13.98 -6.59
CA THR A 73 -5.04 12.82 -6.30
C THR A 73 -4.38 11.50 -6.67
N PHE A 74 -3.57 11.47 -7.74
CA PHE A 74 -2.84 10.26 -8.11
C PHE A 74 -1.78 9.92 -7.05
N ASP A 75 -0.99 10.90 -6.61
CA ASP A 75 -0.02 10.72 -5.53
C ASP A 75 -0.69 10.29 -4.23
N ARG A 76 -1.84 10.86 -3.92
CA ARG A 76 -2.67 10.46 -2.78
C ARG A 76 -3.14 9.02 -2.89
N SER A 77 -3.44 8.55 -4.10
CA SER A 77 -3.85 7.15 -4.32
C SER A 77 -2.72 6.15 -4.03
N ILE A 78 -1.46 6.58 -4.11
CA ILE A 78 -0.30 5.76 -3.72
C ILE A 78 -0.31 5.56 -2.20
N LEU A 79 -0.56 6.60 -1.42
CA LEU A 79 -0.77 6.46 0.03
C LEU A 79 -1.95 5.53 0.33
N LEU A 80 -3.08 5.71 -0.35
CA LEU A 80 -4.24 4.85 -0.17
C LEU A 80 -3.90 3.38 -0.42
N HIS A 81 -3.10 3.06 -1.44
CA HIS A 81 -2.64 1.71 -1.73
C HIS A 81 -1.93 1.07 -0.52
N GLU A 82 -1.01 1.79 0.10
CA GLU A 82 -0.29 1.30 1.29
C GLU A 82 -1.22 1.17 2.51
N LEU A 83 -2.20 2.06 2.65
CA LEU A 83 -3.20 1.95 3.71
C LEU A 83 -4.13 0.74 3.49
N VAL A 84 -4.37 0.32 2.25
CA VAL A 84 -5.08 -0.94 1.97
C VAL A 84 -4.29 -2.12 2.50
N HIS A 85 -2.96 -2.16 2.32
CA HIS A 85 -2.13 -3.21 2.90
C HIS A 85 -2.24 -3.27 4.43
N HIS A 86 -2.34 -2.11 5.08
CA HIS A 86 -2.61 -2.08 6.52
C HIS A 86 -3.97 -2.69 6.88
N ALA A 87 -5.03 -2.34 6.14
CA ALA A 87 -6.36 -2.91 6.34
C ALA A 87 -6.36 -4.44 6.10
N GLN A 88 -5.66 -4.91 5.09
CA GLN A 88 -5.47 -6.34 4.83
C GLN A 88 -4.77 -7.04 6.02
N ALA A 89 -3.70 -6.45 6.53
CA ALA A 89 -2.95 -7.00 7.66
C ALA A 89 -3.80 -7.07 8.94
N VAL A 90 -4.51 -5.99 9.27
CA VAL A 90 -5.38 -5.94 10.45
C VAL A 90 -6.54 -6.93 10.35
N SER A 91 -7.12 -7.12 9.15
CA SER A 91 -8.23 -8.06 8.93
C SER A 91 -7.79 -9.53 8.89
N GLY A 92 -6.51 -9.81 8.68
CA GLY A 92 -6.00 -11.16 8.48
C GLY A 92 -6.45 -11.83 7.18
N ARG A 93 -6.94 -11.06 6.20
CA ARG A 93 -7.57 -11.58 4.97
C ARG A 93 -6.68 -12.53 4.17
N PHE A 94 -5.37 -12.32 4.16
CA PHE A 94 -4.42 -13.11 3.40
C PHE A 94 -3.46 -13.94 4.27
N ASP A 95 -3.78 -14.13 5.56
CA ASP A 95 -2.91 -14.86 6.50
C ASP A 95 -2.92 -16.37 6.28
N MET A 96 -3.95 -16.90 5.63
CA MET A 96 -4.15 -18.33 5.44
C MET A 96 -4.24 -18.70 3.97
N GLY A 97 -3.87 -19.93 3.64
CA GLY A 97 -4.04 -20.53 2.32
C GLY A 97 -2.71 -20.77 1.61
N SER A 98 -2.63 -20.39 0.34
CA SER A 98 -1.54 -20.63 -0.60
C SER A 98 -0.17 -20.09 -0.17
N SER A 99 0.87 -20.25 -1.01
CA SER A 99 2.23 -19.79 -0.74
C SER A 99 2.32 -18.28 -0.46
N ASP A 100 3.40 -17.83 0.19
CA ASP A 100 3.65 -16.40 0.46
C ASP A 100 3.65 -15.57 -0.82
N CYS A 101 4.19 -16.08 -1.91
CA CYS A 101 4.17 -15.43 -3.22
C CYS A 101 2.73 -15.19 -3.70
N MET A 102 1.87 -16.20 -3.63
CA MET A 102 0.48 -16.09 -4.05
C MET A 102 -0.33 -15.15 -3.16
N ARG A 103 -0.09 -15.17 -1.85
CA ARG A 103 -0.73 -14.25 -0.92
C ARG A 103 -0.36 -12.80 -1.21
N ARG A 104 0.92 -12.53 -1.45
CA ARG A 104 1.39 -11.18 -1.84
C ARG A 104 0.76 -10.73 -3.15
N ASN A 105 0.72 -11.59 -4.16
CA ASN A 105 0.09 -11.25 -5.43
C ASN A 105 -1.41 -10.96 -5.27
N SER A 106 -2.11 -11.71 -4.44
CA SER A 106 -3.53 -11.48 -4.15
C SER A 106 -3.74 -10.16 -3.41
N ALA A 107 -2.90 -9.86 -2.42
CA ALA A 107 -2.96 -8.61 -1.68
C ALA A 107 -2.68 -7.40 -2.58
N GLU A 108 -1.66 -7.47 -3.42
CA GLU A 108 -1.33 -6.43 -4.40
C GLU A 108 -2.45 -6.21 -5.41
N ARG A 109 -3.01 -7.28 -5.95
CA ARG A 109 -4.13 -7.20 -6.90
C ARG A 109 -5.32 -6.47 -6.29
N GLU A 110 -5.69 -6.79 -5.07
CA GLU A 110 -6.77 -6.12 -4.37
C GLU A 110 -6.43 -4.66 -4.08
N ALA A 111 -5.21 -4.37 -3.63
CA ALA A 111 -4.79 -3.00 -3.35
C ALA A 111 -4.83 -2.12 -4.62
N TYR A 112 -4.34 -2.60 -5.76
CA TYR A 112 -4.46 -1.89 -7.03
C TYR A 112 -5.90 -1.75 -7.50
N PHE A 113 -6.72 -2.76 -7.30
CA PHE A 113 -8.15 -2.69 -7.63
C PHE A 113 -8.85 -1.59 -6.83
N ILE A 114 -8.61 -1.52 -5.54
CA ILE A 114 -9.19 -0.48 -4.67
C ILE A 114 -8.63 0.91 -5.03
N GLN A 115 -7.32 1.01 -5.29
CA GLN A 115 -6.68 2.24 -5.76
C GLN A 115 -7.33 2.76 -7.05
N ASN A 116 -7.57 1.88 -8.02
CA ASN A 116 -8.23 2.27 -9.28
C ASN A 116 -9.70 2.66 -9.07
N ARG A 117 -10.41 2.03 -8.14
CA ARG A 117 -11.77 2.47 -7.77
C ARG A 117 -11.77 3.84 -7.13
N TYR A 118 -10.77 4.13 -6.29
CA TYR A 118 -10.60 5.47 -5.72
C TYR A 118 -10.34 6.51 -6.81
N LEU A 119 -9.40 6.26 -7.72
CA LEU A 119 -9.10 7.15 -8.83
C LEU A 119 -10.33 7.39 -9.72
N MET A 120 -11.16 6.37 -9.93
CA MET A 120 -12.42 6.48 -10.65
C MET A 120 -13.43 7.34 -9.88
N ALA A 121 -13.61 7.09 -8.59
CA ALA A 121 -14.52 7.85 -7.74
C ALA A 121 -14.13 9.34 -7.68
N MET A 122 -12.83 9.63 -7.72
CA MET A 122 -12.30 11.00 -7.75
C MET A 122 -12.28 11.62 -9.14
N ASN A 123 -12.77 10.92 -10.16
CA ASN A 123 -12.95 11.39 -11.52
C ASN A 123 -11.66 11.90 -12.19
N THR A 124 -10.53 11.26 -11.89
CA THR A 124 -9.21 11.72 -12.36
C THR A 124 -8.91 11.38 -13.82
N GLY A 125 -9.58 10.37 -14.38
CA GLY A 125 -9.20 9.77 -15.66
C GLY A 125 -7.94 8.88 -15.61
N SER A 126 -7.20 8.91 -14.52
CA SER A 126 -5.97 8.12 -14.32
C SER A 126 -6.27 6.73 -13.76
N ARG A 127 -5.43 5.77 -14.12
CA ARG A 127 -5.48 4.39 -13.60
C ARG A 127 -4.07 3.85 -13.43
N VAL A 128 -3.92 2.92 -12.50
CA VAL A 128 -2.71 2.12 -12.36
C VAL A 128 -2.86 0.85 -13.19
N SER A 129 -1.80 0.47 -13.90
CA SER A 129 -1.80 -0.78 -14.65
C SER A 129 -1.92 -1.98 -13.72
N MET A 130 -2.82 -2.90 -14.06
CA MET A 130 -3.02 -4.15 -13.34
C MET A 130 -2.13 -5.28 -13.87
N THR A 131 -1.16 -4.98 -14.73
CA THR A 131 -0.26 -5.95 -15.36
C THR A 131 1.20 -5.63 -15.07
N GLY A 132 2.05 -6.66 -15.11
CA GLY A 132 3.51 -6.51 -15.04
C GLY A 132 4.09 -6.38 -13.63
N TRP A 133 3.29 -6.22 -12.61
CA TRP A 133 3.75 -6.13 -11.21
C TRP A 133 3.75 -7.49 -10.49
N ALA A 134 2.92 -8.43 -10.94
CA ALA A 134 2.78 -9.73 -10.28
C ALA A 134 4.03 -10.58 -10.48
N ALA A 135 4.60 -11.06 -9.38
CA ALA A 135 5.65 -12.07 -9.43
C ALA A 135 5.08 -13.40 -9.96
N ARG A 136 5.88 -14.14 -10.72
CA ARG A 136 5.55 -15.52 -11.07
C ARG A 136 5.72 -16.39 -9.84
N CYS A 137 4.63 -17.06 -9.45
CA CYS A 137 4.60 -17.99 -8.33
C CYS A 137 4.62 -19.41 -8.89
N ASP A 138 5.77 -19.88 -9.33
CA ASP A 138 5.93 -21.26 -9.83
C ASP A 138 5.96 -22.24 -8.65
N GLU A 139 5.36 -23.43 -8.81
CA GLU A 139 5.36 -24.49 -7.80
C GLU A 139 6.75 -25.00 -7.39
N ALA A 140 7.77 -24.65 -8.17
CA ALA A 140 9.17 -25.00 -7.95
C ALA A 140 9.95 -23.95 -7.12
N GLU A 141 9.38 -22.83 -6.72
CA GLU A 141 10.02 -21.92 -5.80
C GLU A 141 10.09 -22.54 -4.41
N VAL A 142 11.26 -23.11 -4.13
CA VAL A 142 11.68 -23.40 -2.77
C VAL A 142 11.42 -22.16 -1.91
N PRO A 143 10.71 -22.28 -0.78
CA PRO A 143 10.43 -21.14 0.06
C PRO A 143 11.76 -20.48 0.42
N THR A 144 11.94 -19.27 -0.09
CA THR A 144 13.06 -18.43 0.36
C THR A 144 12.85 -18.24 1.85
N PRO A 145 13.84 -18.56 2.69
CA PRO A 145 13.67 -18.36 4.12
C PRO A 145 13.29 -16.91 4.36
N THR A 146 12.13 -16.72 4.96
CA THR A 146 11.65 -15.42 5.38
C THR A 146 12.65 -14.90 6.39
N ILE A 147 13.54 -14.01 5.94
CA ILE A 147 14.30 -13.21 6.88
C ILE A 147 13.29 -12.20 7.42
N ARG A 148 12.87 -12.48 8.63
CA ARG A 148 12.05 -11.58 9.42
C ARG A 148 12.87 -10.40 9.89
#